data_6444e7d25a830d55a984f6b5f40176de
#
_entry.id   6444e7d25a830d55a984f6b5f40176de
#
_cell.length_a   1.000
_cell.length_b   1.000
_cell.length_c   1.000
_cell.angle_alpha   90.00
_cell.angle_beta   90.00
_cell.angle_gamma   90.00
#
_symmetry.space_group_name_H-M   'P 1'
#
loop_
_entity.id
_entity.type
_entity.pdbx_description
1 polymer ?
#
loop_
_entity_poly.entity_id
_entity_poly.type
_entity_poly.pdbx_seq_one_letter_code
_entity_poly.pdbx_strand_id
1 'polypeptide(L)'
;MACFGYQGFSNAKFGRIECHEAINAFAREILLTAKQQLEDGGWRVVHGIVDSIWVTPDPDVDDDDRENLEALTTAITERIEIRLEHEAHYDWVAFVPQRESGAGALTKYFGKEAGSREFKIRGIEARQRSTPSFIESVQPDCLEQLDATRSPDAVLDCLQDAIKRLHAGTVPIDQLVERNRVSKPLKGYTQNTQNVAALKRARDQDLDVHPGQDIEYVVVDDEKSSRERVALTHEEVESYDASYYETQLVRAVQSVLAPLGWDRTEIQREIAETRETDLAAFTEIERG
;
A
#
# COMPACT_ATOMS: atom_id res chain seq x y z
N MET A 1 -20.96 1.24 -7.93
CA MET A 1 -20.00 2.36 -7.83
C MET A 1 -20.05 3.35 -8.99
N ALA A 2 -20.19 2.92 -10.24
CA ALA A 2 -20.24 3.84 -11.39
C ALA A 2 -21.36 4.92 -11.29
N CYS A 3 -22.56 4.56 -10.85
CA CYS A 3 -23.67 5.49 -10.71
C CYS A 3 -23.43 6.56 -9.63
N PHE A 4 -22.79 6.24 -8.52
CA PHE A 4 -22.50 7.18 -7.45
C PHE A 4 -21.53 8.28 -7.91
N GLY A 5 -20.41 7.92 -8.55
CA GLY A 5 -19.47 8.91 -9.10
C GLY A 5 -20.11 9.76 -10.22
N TYR A 6 -20.98 9.16 -11.02
CA TYR A 6 -21.73 9.89 -12.05
C TYR A 6 -22.67 10.95 -11.46
N GLN A 7 -23.34 10.67 -10.35
CA GLN A 7 -24.23 11.62 -9.66
C GLN A 7 -23.49 12.87 -9.18
N GLY A 8 -22.24 12.73 -8.70
CA GLY A 8 -21.43 13.85 -8.22
C GLY A 8 -20.67 14.61 -9.32
N PHE A 9 -20.74 14.17 -10.59
CA PHE A 9 -20.02 14.80 -11.68
C PHE A 9 -20.84 15.96 -12.28
N SER A 10 -20.32 17.18 -12.18
CA SER A 10 -21.04 18.42 -12.57
C SER A 10 -21.49 18.47 -14.04
N ASN A 11 -20.79 17.76 -14.94
CA ASN A 11 -21.12 17.72 -16.37
C ASN A 11 -21.94 16.47 -16.75
N ALA A 12 -22.36 15.64 -15.79
CA ALA A 12 -23.18 14.49 -16.05
C ALA A 12 -24.60 14.91 -16.47
N LYS A 13 -25.08 14.38 -17.59
CA LYS A 13 -26.40 14.76 -18.15
C LYS A 13 -27.57 14.49 -17.18
N PHE A 14 -27.48 13.42 -16.39
CA PHE A 14 -28.50 12.98 -15.43
C PHE A 14 -28.01 13.00 -13.98
N GLY A 15 -26.78 13.52 -13.74
CA GLY A 15 -26.24 13.68 -12.39
C GLY A 15 -26.96 14.79 -11.64
N ARG A 16 -27.14 14.58 -10.33
CA ARG A 16 -27.71 15.56 -9.41
C ARG A 16 -26.90 15.54 -8.12
N ILE A 17 -26.29 16.67 -7.78
CA ILE A 17 -25.48 16.78 -6.58
C ILE A 17 -26.29 16.48 -5.31
N GLU A 18 -27.53 16.89 -5.28
CA GLU A 18 -28.45 16.64 -4.16
C GLU A 18 -28.69 15.14 -3.94
N CYS A 19 -28.77 14.35 -5.04
CA CYS A 19 -28.87 12.89 -4.94
C CYS A 19 -27.57 12.27 -4.41
N HIS A 20 -26.42 12.78 -4.84
CA HIS A 20 -25.12 12.35 -4.35
C HIS A 20 -24.96 12.63 -2.84
N GLU A 21 -25.35 13.83 -2.41
CA GLU A 21 -25.33 14.22 -0.98
C GLU A 21 -26.31 13.39 -0.15
N ALA A 22 -27.51 13.11 -0.67
CA ALA A 22 -28.50 12.27 -0.02
C ALA A 22 -27.98 10.82 0.16
N ILE A 23 -27.36 10.25 -0.88
CA ILE A 23 -26.74 8.90 -0.79
C ILE A 23 -25.67 8.87 0.32
N ASN A 24 -24.82 9.91 0.41
CA ASN A 24 -23.81 10.00 1.45
C ASN A 24 -24.44 10.13 2.85
N ALA A 25 -25.53 10.89 3.00
CA ALA A 25 -26.23 11.05 4.27
C ALA A 25 -26.85 9.72 4.73
N PHE A 26 -27.55 9.01 3.85
CA PHE A 26 -28.11 7.68 4.16
C PHE A 26 -27.05 6.64 4.47
N ALA A 27 -25.96 6.59 3.68
CA ALA A 27 -24.86 5.66 3.95
C ALA A 27 -24.21 5.91 5.32
N ARG A 28 -24.06 7.18 5.71
CA ARG A 28 -23.55 7.54 7.04
C ARG A 28 -24.50 7.12 8.14
N GLU A 29 -25.80 7.33 7.98
CA GLU A 29 -26.81 6.94 8.97
C GLU A 29 -26.86 5.42 9.17
N ILE A 30 -26.79 4.65 8.08
CA ILE A 30 -26.71 3.19 8.10
C ILE A 30 -25.46 2.73 8.86
N LEU A 31 -24.29 3.33 8.54
CA LEU A 31 -23.02 2.99 9.20
C LEU A 31 -23.05 3.30 10.69
N LEU A 32 -23.62 4.44 11.09
CA LEU A 32 -23.76 4.83 12.50
C LEU A 32 -24.77 3.96 13.25
N THR A 33 -25.85 3.54 12.59
CA THR A 33 -26.82 2.60 13.17
C THR A 33 -26.19 1.23 13.41
N ALA A 34 -25.44 0.72 12.43
CA ALA A 34 -24.72 -0.54 12.58
C ALA A 34 -23.64 -0.44 13.68
N LYS A 35 -22.87 0.66 13.71
CA LYS A 35 -21.91 0.93 14.78
C LYS A 35 -22.55 0.86 16.15
N GLN A 36 -23.66 1.59 16.36
CA GLN A 36 -24.35 1.63 17.65
C GLN A 36 -24.80 0.24 18.10
N GLN A 37 -25.41 -0.55 17.21
CA GLN A 37 -25.85 -1.90 17.55
C GLN A 37 -24.70 -2.85 17.88
N LEU A 38 -23.57 -2.74 17.18
CA LEU A 38 -22.36 -3.53 17.46
C LEU A 38 -21.78 -3.14 18.84
N GLU A 39 -21.72 -1.84 19.15
CA GLU A 39 -21.23 -1.37 20.44
C GLU A 39 -22.17 -1.72 21.60
N ASP A 40 -23.48 -1.62 21.41
CA ASP A 40 -24.47 -2.06 22.39
C ASP A 40 -24.38 -3.58 22.66
N GLY A 41 -23.98 -4.37 21.65
CA GLY A 41 -23.75 -5.81 21.75
C GLY A 41 -22.36 -6.21 22.29
N GLY A 42 -21.57 -5.27 22.82
CA GLY A 42 -20.27 -5.54 23.46
C GLY A 42 -19.08 -5.63 22.50
N TRP A 43 -19.21 -5.03 21.31
CA TRP A 43 -18.13 -4.95 20.32
C TRP A 43 -17.67 -3.51 20.16
N ARG A 44 -16.37 -3.27 20.22
CA ARG A 44 -15.80 -1.95 19.95
C ARG A 44 -15.50 -1.79 18.47
N VAL A 45 -16.08 -0.78 17.83
CA VAL A 45 -15.76 -0.42 16.43
C VAL A 45 -14.41 0.28 16.38
N VAL A 46 -13.45 -0.32 15.68
CA VAL A 46 -12.08 0.20 15.52
C VAL A 46 -11.86 0.92 14.21
N HIS A 47 -12.66 0.58 13.18
CA HIS A 47 -12.55 1.20 11.86
C HIS A 47 -13.89 1.10 11.12
N GLY A 48 -14.21 2.12 10.32
CA GLY A 48 -15.35 2.12 9.42
C GLY A 48 -15.02 2.87 8.14
N ILE A 49 -15.31 2.28 6.99
CA ILE A 49 -15.08 2.90 5.68
C ILE A 49 -16.14 2.44 4.68
N VAL A 50 -16.81 3.40 4.07
CA VAL A 50 -17.81 3.23 3.01
C VAL A 50 -18.91 2.22 3.41
N ASP A 51 -18.68 0.94 3.19
CA ASP A 51 -19.58 -0.19 3.36
C ASP A 51 -19.01 -1.30 4.29
N SER A 52 -17.93 -1.01 4.99
CA SER A 52 -17.25 -1.98 5.87
C SER A 52 -17.05 -1.43 7.28
N ILE A 53 -17.26 -2.27 8.29
CA ILE A 53 -17.02 -1.99 9.70
C ILE A 53 -16.08 -3.07 10.26
N TRP A 54 -15.08 -2.63 11.02
CA TRP A 54 -14.15 -3.50 11.72
C TRP A 54 -14.39 -3.41 13.21
N VAL A 55 -14.52 -4.55 13.85
CA VAL A 55 -14.82 -4.64 15.27
C VAL A 55 -13.80 -5.52 15.99
N THR A 56 -13.61 -5.25 17.26
CA THR A 56 -12.89 -6.09 18.20
C THR A 56 -13.76 -6.27 19.45
N PRO A 57 -13.60 -7.35 20.22
CA PRO A 57 -14.20 -7.43 21.54
C PRO A 57 -13.97 -6.16 22.35
N ASP A 58 -15.01 -5.64 22.99
CA ASP A 58 -14.83 -4.52 23.91
C ASP A 58 -14.15 -5.03 25.19
N PRO A 59 -12.99 -4.49 25.61
CA PRO A 59 -12.29 -4.95 26.80
C PRO A 59 -13.06 -4.70 28.11
N ASP A 60 -14.05 -3.80 28.08
CA ASP A 60 -14.87 -3.46 29.25
C ASP A 60 -16.13 -4.33 29.37
N VAL A 61 -16.35 -5.27 28.45
CA VAL A 61 -17.49 -6.20 28.43
C VAL A 61 -16.99 -7.64 28.54
N ASP A 62 -17.52 -8.38 29.51
CA ASP A 62 -17.19 -9.80 29.69
C ASP A 62 -17.64 -10.64 28.49
N ASP A 63 -16.90 -11.73 28.20
CA ASP A 63 -17.21 -12.61 27.06
C ASP A 63 -18.62 -13.21 27.10
N ASP A 64 -19.13 -13.49 28.31
CA ASP A 64 -20.47 -14.05 28.52
C ASP A 64 -21.59 -13.02 28.27
N ASP A 65 -21.30 -11.74 28.42
CA ASP A 65 -22.24 -10.63 28.19
C ASP A 65 -22.19 -10.11 26.73
N ARG A 66 -21.23 -10.55 25.95
CA ARG A 66 -21.07 -10.13 24.55
C ARG A 66 -22.00 -10.91 23.64
N GLU A 67 -22.77 -10.19 22.83
CA GLU A 67 -23.67 -10.80 21.85
C GLU A 67 -22.88 -11.46 20.71
N ASN A 68 -23.45 -12.56 20.20
CA ASN A 68 -22.85 -13.24 19.05
C ASN A 68 -22.87 -12.35 17.80
N LEU A 69 -21.73 -12.24 17.10
CA LEU A 69 -21.56 -11.34 15.95
C LEU A 69 -22.48 -11.69 14.77
N GLU A 70 -22.78 -12.98 14.55
CA GLU A 70 -23.70 -13.43 13.49
C GLU A 70 -25.16 -13.03 13.83
N ALA A 71 -25.55 -13.11 15.09
CA ALA A 71 -26.86 -12.66 15.54
C ALA A 71 -26.99 -11.13 15.36
N LEU A 72 -25.95 -10.36 15.73
CA LEU A 72 -25.93 -8.92 15.53
C LEU A 72 -25.97 -8.53 14.04
N THR A 73 -25.21 -9.21 13.17
CA THR A 73 -25.25 -8.93 11.72
C THR A 73 -26.63 -9.20 11.13
N THR A 74 -27.33 -10.21 11.63
CA THR A 74 -28.71 -10.52 11.23
C THR A 74 -29.67 -9.42 11.69
N ALA A 75 -29.61 -9.03 12.96
CA ALA A 75 -30.47 -7.97 13.53
C ALA A 75 -30.22 -6.60 12.84
N ILE A 76 -28.96 -6.29 12.53
CA ILE A 76 -28.61 -5.08 11.78
C ILE A 76 -29.20 -5.13 10.37
N THR A 77 -29.05 -6.27 9.68
CA THR A 77 -29.60 -6.49 8.32
C THR A 77 -31.12 -6.27 8.31
N GLU A 78 -31.85 -6.85 9.28
CA GLU A 78 -33.29 -6.69 9.39
C GLU A 78 -33.70 -5.23 9.66
N ARG A 79 -32.94 -4.52 10.47
CA ARG A 79 -33.23 -3.12 10.83
C ARG A 79 -33.01 -2.13 9.70
N ILE A 80 -31.93 -2.31 8.94
CA ILE A 80 -31.54 -1.36 7.88
C ILE A 80 -31.94 -1.81 6.47
N GLU A 81 -32.51 -3.02 6.34
CA GLU A 81 -32.91 -3.64 5.07
C GLU A 81 -31.77 -3.76 4.03
N ILE A 82 -30.52 -3.72 4.50
CA ILE A 82 -29.31 -3.92 3.69
C ILE A 82 -28.52 -5.06 4.32
N ARG A 83 -28.21 -6.07 3.52
CA ARG A 83 -27.49 -7.24 3.99
C ARG A 83 -26.09 -6.88 4.48
N LEU A 84 -25.83 -7.13 5.76
CA LEU A 84 -24.55 -7.11 6.39
C LEU A 84 -24.01 -8.54 6.47
N GLU A 85 -22.77 -8.75 6.09
CA GLU A 85 -22.10 -10.06 6.13
C GLU A 85 -20.85 -9.98 7.00
N HIS A 86 -20.58 -11.02 7.75
CA HIS A 86 -19.31 -11.21 8.41
C HIS A 86 -18.31 -11.73 7.35
N GLU A 87 -17.41 -10.85 6.87
CA GLU A 87 -16.49 -11.16 5.76
C GLU A 87 -15.34 -12.07 6.22
N ALA A 88 -14.69 -11.72 7.33
CA ALA A 88 -13.51 -12.43 7.81
C ALA A 88 -13.23 -12.16 9.29
N HIS A 89 -12.51 -13.08 9.90
CA HIS A 89 -11.88 -12.92 11.21
C HIS A 89 -10.37 -12.77 11.03
N TYR A 90 -9.76 -11.87 11.79
CA TYR A 90 -8.33 -11.57 11.71
C TYR A 90 -7.63 -11.91 13.02
N ASP A 91 -6.48 -12.58 12.96
CA ASP A 91 -5.60 -12.76 14.10
C ASP A 91 -5.04 -11.41 14.56
N TRP A 92 -4.75 -10.54 13.59
CA TRP A 92 -4.35 -9.16 13.81
C TRP A 92 -4.54 -8.33 12.54
N VAL A 93 -4.70 -7.02 12.73
CA VAL A 93 -4.74 -6.02 11.67
C VAL A 93 -3.97 -4.77 12.10
N ALA A 94 -3.25 -4.15 11.17
CA ALA A 94 -2.53 -2.91 11.39
C ALA A 94 -2.93 -1.87 10.35
N PHE A 95 -3.29 -0.67 10.81
CA PHE A 95 -3.58 0.48 9.97
C PHE A 95 -2.35 1.38 9.91
N VAL A 96 -1.90 1.70 8.70
CA VAL A 96 -0.75 2.60 8.52
C VAL A 96 -1.10 3.99 9.07
N PRO A 97 -0.31 4.56 9.98
CA PRO A 97 -0.63 5.85 10.58
C PRO A 97 -0.57 6.99 9.55
N GLN A 98 -1.49 7.93 9.67
CA GLN A 98 -1.47 9.18 8.91
C GLN A 98 -0.37 10.10 9.47
N ARG A 99 0.35 10.77 8.59
CA ARG A 99 1.50 11.61 8.97
C ARG A 99 1.16 12.75 9.92
N GLU A 100 -0.03 13.36 9.77
CA GLU A 100 -0.42 14.56 10.54
C GLU A 100 -1.08 14.20 11.88
N SER A 101 -1.94 13.18 11.89
CA SER A 101 -2.78 12.86 13.04
C SER A 101 -2.30 11.67 13.86
N GLY A 102 -1.44 10.81 13.28
CA GLY A 102 -1.08 9.52 13.87
C GLY A 102 -2.23 8.49 13.86
N ALA A 103 -3.43 8.89 13.49
CA ALA A 103 -4.56 7.98 13.38
C ALA A 103 -4.38 7.01 12.20
N GLY A 104 -4.94 5.82 12.29
CA GLY A 104 -4.90 4.84 11.21
C GLY A 104 -5.50 5.39 9.91
N ALA A 105 -4.81 5.16 8.78
CA ALA A 105 -5.31 5.57 7.48
C ALA A 105 -6.49 4.70 7.06
N LEU A 106 -7.55 5.32 6.54
CA LEU A 106 -8.77 4.62 6.16
C LEU A 106 -8.57 3.55 5.09
N THR A 107 -7.63 3.77 4.16
CA THR A 107 -7.44 2.94 2.98
C THR A 107 -6.10 2.21 2.93
N LYS A 108 -5.28 2.32 3.97
CA LYS A 108 -3.96 1.66 4.03
C LYS A 108 -3.88 0.80 5.28
N TYR A 109 -4.01 -0.49 5.08
CA TYR A 109 -3.95 -1.47 6.15
C TYR A 109 -3.51 -2.85 5.63
N PHE A 110 -3.07 -3.68 6.55
CA PHE A 110 -2.75 -5.07 6.30
C PHE A 110 -3.03 -5.89 7.56
N GLY A 111 -3.25 -7.18 7.39
CA GLY A 111 -3.54 -8.06 8.51
C GLY A 111 -3.52 -9.52 8.12
N LYS A 112 -3.51 -10.39 9.12
CA LYS A 112 -3.53 -11.84 8.97
C LYS A 112 -4.94 -12.35 9.18
N GLU A 113 -5.52 -12.96 8.16
CA GLU A 113 -6.79 -13.67 8.31
C GLU A 113 -6.61 -14.94 9.14
N ALA A 114 -7.47 -15.15 10.14
CA ALA A 114 -7.45 -16.31 10.98
C ALA A 114 -7.67 -17.60 10.18
N GLY A 115 -6.81 -18.59 10.42
CA GLY A 115 -6.87 -19.86 9.70
C GLY A 115 -6.41 -19.83 8.24
N SER A 116 -5.95 -18.69 7.73
CA SER A 116 -5.38 -18.53 6.39
C SER A 116 -3.87 -18.35 6.44
N ARG A 117 -3.19 -18.65 5.32
CA ARG A 117 -1.78 -18.26 5.13
C ARG A 117 -1.64 -16.90 4.46
N GLU A 118 -2.71 -16.39 3.90
CA GLU A 118 -2.70 -15.15 3.14
C GLU A 118 -2.84 -13.92 4.04
N PHE A 119 -2.27 -12.82 3.57
CA PHE A 119 -2.45 -11.51 4.19
C PHE A 119 -3.47 -10.68 3.42
N LYS A 120 -4.38 -10.05 4.14
CA LYS A 120 -5.19 -8.97 3.58
C LYS A 120 -4.31 -7.73 3.48
N ILE A 121 -4.08 -7.24 2.26
CA ILE A 121 -3.26 -6.06 2.00
C ILE A 121 -4.09 -5.04 1.23
N ARG A 122 -4.13 -3.79 1.71
CA ARG A 122 -4.84 -2.69 1.06
C ARG A 122 -4.02 -1.41 1.06
N GLY A 123 -3.92 -0.78 -0.11
CA GLY A 123 -3.40 0.57 -0.30
C GLY A 123 -1.90 0.80 -0.05
N ILE A 124 -1.17 -0.19 0.46
CA ILE A 124 0.29 -0.14 0.56
C ILE A 124 0.93 -0.57 -0.77
N GLU A 125 2.25 -0.43 -0.88
CA GLU A 125 3.01 -0.48 -2.13
C GLU A 125 2.78 -1.78 -2.91
N ALA A 126 2.71 -2.95 -2.26
CA ALA A 126 2.43 -4.25 -2.89
C ALA A 126 1.06 -4.35 -3.61
N ARG A 127 0.19 -3.36 -3.47
CA ARG A 127 -1.10 -3.29 -4.18
C ARG A 127 -1.20 -2.08 -5.11
N GLN A 128 -0.11 -1.39 -5.36
CA GLN A 128 -0.07 -0.25 -6.28
C GLN A 128 0.44 -0.71 -7.65
N ARG A 129 -0.30 -0.36 -8.70
CA ARG A 129 -0.01 -0.77 -10.09
C ARG A 129 1.39 -0.38 -10.57
N SER A 130 1.94 0.71 -10.03
CA SER A 130 3.24 1.24 -10.44
C SER A 130 4.42 0.60 -9.70
N THR A 131 4.16 -0.21 -8.71
CA THR A 131 5.22 -0.86 -7.92
C THR A 131 5.85 -1.98 -8.73
N PRO A 132 7.19 -2.03 -8.86
CA PRO A 132 7.91 -3.13 -9.48
C PRO A 132 7.64 -4.46 -8.77
N SER A 133 7.58 -5.56 -9.52
CA SER A 133 7.25 -6.89 -8.97
C SER A 133 8.25 -7.38 -7.91
N PHE A 134 9.51 -6.95 -7.98
CA PHE A 134 10.49 -7.21 -6.94
C PHE A 134 10.07 -6.60 -5.59
N ILE A 135 9.67 -5.33 -5.58
CA ILE A 135 9.20 -4.64 -4.36
C ILE A 135 7.86 -5.22 -3.91
N GLU A 136 6.98 -5.54 -4.87
CA GLU A 136 5.70 -6.21 -4.61
C GLU A 136 5.89 -7.56 -3.90
N SER A 137 6.95 -8.30 -4.19
CA SER A 137 7.27 -9.58 -3.53
C SER A 137 7.90 -9.40 -2.14
N VAL A 138 8.80 -8.43 -1.97
CA VAL A 138 9.51 -8.21 -0.70
C VAL A 138 8.57 -7.75 0.41
N GLN A 139 7.56 -6.95 0.11
CA GLN A 139 6.66 -6.42 1.14
C GLN A 139 5.82 -7.52 1.82
N PRO A 140 5.23 -8.52 1.13
CA PRO A 140 4.64 -9.70 1.75
C PRO A 140 5.65 -10.55 2.53
N ASP A 141 6.88 -10.74 2.03
CA ASP A 141 7.94 -11.46 2.77
C ASP A 141 8.22 -10.78 4.12
N CYS A 142 8.27 -9.45 4.14
CA CYS A 142 8.38 -8.67 5.38
C CYS A 142 7.18 -8.87 6.32
N LEU A 143 5.96 -9.00 5.78
CA LEU A 143 4.77 -9.29 6.58
C LEU A 143 4.81 -10.70 7.17
N GLU A 144 5.33 -11.69 6.44
CA GLU A 144 5.56 -13.05 6.95
C GLU A 144 6.55 -13.04 8.11
N GLN A 145 7.66 -12.31 7.99
CA GLN A 145 8.62 -12.16 9.09
C GLN A 145 8.00 -11.47 10.31
N LEU A 146 7.22 -10.41 10.09
CA LEU A 146 6.50 -9.72 11.15
C LEU A 146 5.49 -10.65 11.84
N ASP A 147 4.73 -11.43 11.08
CA ASP A 147 3.75 -12.37 11.63
C ASP A 147 4.41 -13.46 12.47
N ALA A 148 5.51 -14.04 11.98
CA ALA A 148 6.22 -15.13 12.64
C ALA A 148 6.93 -14.70 13.92
N THR A 149 7.54 -13.52 13.95
CA THR A 149 8.45 -13.08 15.01
C THR A 149 7.89 -11.99 15.91
N ARG A 150 6.93 -11.22 15.42
CA ARG A 150 6.45 -9.97 16.05
C ARG A 150 7.57 -8.95 16.30
N SER A 151 8.71 -9.07 15.59
CA SER A 151 9.88 -8.22 15.74
C SER A 151 10.10 -7.33 14.53
N PRO A 152 10.30 -6.01 14.72
CA PRO A 152 10.77 -5.12 13.67
C PRO A 152 12.13 -5.53 13.09
N ASP A 153 13.02 -6.10 13.89
CA ASP A 153 14.38 -6.51 13.48
C ASP A 153 14.33 -7.54 12.35
N ALA A 154 13.44 -8.53 12.44
CA ALA A 154 13.28 -9.54 11.38
C ALA A 154 12.76 -8.93 10.06
N VAL A 155 11.98 -7.87 10.14
CA VAL A 155 11.53 -7.10 8.95
C VAL A 155 12.69 -6.30 8.36
N LEU A 156 13.56 -5.74 9.21
CA LEU A 156 14.76 -5.02 8.78
C LEU A 156 15.78 -5.96 8.13
N ASP A 157 15.97 -7.17 8.67
CA ASP A 157 16.82 -8.20 8.06
C ASP A 157 16.33 -8.56 6.65
N CYS A 158 15.01 -8.75 6.47
CA CYS A 158 14.40 -8.99 5.17
C CYS A 158 14.65 -7.84 4.20
N LEU A 159 14.51 -6.59 4.65
CA LEU A 159 14.82 -5.40 3.87
C LEU A 159 16.30 -5.34 3.46
N GLN A 160 17.22 -5.61 4.39
CA GLN A 160 18.66 -5.58 4.13
C GLN A 160 19.07 -6.62 3.11
N ASP A 161 18.50 -7.82 3.16
CA ASP A 161 18.77 -8.88 2.17
C ASP A 161 18.28 -8.46 0.78
N ALA A 162 17.11 -7.82 0.69
CA ALA A 162 16.60 -7.28 -0.56
C ALA A 162 17.50 -6.15 -1.12
N ILE A 163 17.99 -5.26 -0.25
CA ILE A 163 18.94 -4.19 -0.61
C ILE A 163 20.27 -4.79 -1.10
N LYS A 164 20.82 -5.79 -0.41
CA LYS A 164 22.04 -6.50 -0.84
C LYS A 164 21.87 -7.07 -2.24
N ARG A 165 20.73 -7.68 -2.56
CA ARG A 165 20.44 -8.21 -3.91
C ARG A 165 20.38 -7.11 -4.96
N LEU A 166 19.80 -5.95 -4.66
CA LEU A 166 19.77 -4.80 -5.55
C LEU A 166 21.20 -4.31 -5.87
N HIS A 167 22.02 -4.05 -4.85
CA HIS A 167 23.38 -3.53 -5.05
C HIS A 167 24.34 -4.55 -5.65
N ALA A 168 24.09 -5.84 -5.48
CA ALA A 168 24.83 -6.92 -6.14
C ALA A 168 24.45 -7.08 -7.63
N GLY A 169 23.44 -6.36 -8.14
CA GLY A 169 22.98 -6.49 -9.53
C GLY A 169 22.31 -7.84 -9.83
N THR A 170 21.85 -8.57 -8.81
CA THR A 170 21.28 -9.92 -8.97
C THR A 170 19.77 -9.94 -9.18
N VAL A 171 19.11 -8.79 -9.07
CA VAL A 171 17.68 -8.67 -9.34
C VAL A 171 17.46 -8.59 -10.85
N PRO A 172 16.65 -9.49 -11.43
CA PRO A 172 16.32 -9.44 -12.86
C PRO A 172 15.65 -8.11 -13.24
N ILE A 173 16.02 -7.55 -14.38
CA ILE A 173 15.56 -6.22 -14.84
C ILE A 173 14.03 -6.19 -15.03
N ASP A 174 13.44 -7.28 -15.50
CA ASP A 174 12.00 -7.42 -15.68
C ASP A 174 11.21 -7.34 -14.35
N GLN A 175 11.85 -7.63 -13.22
CA GLN A 175 11.26 -7.45 -11.90
C GLN A 175 11.33 -6.01 -11.37
N LEU A 176 12.06 -5.13 -12.06
CA LEU A 176 12.22 -3.71 -11.71
C LEU A 176 11.43 -2.77 -12.61
N VAL A 177 10.60 -3.31 -13.49
CA VAL A 177 9.75 -2.53 -14.39
C VAL A 177 8.67 -1.78 -13.61
N GLU A 178 8.65 -0.45 -13.80
CA GLU A 178 7.55 0.41 -13.37
C GLU A 178 6.51 0.56 -14.47
N ARG A 179 5.23 0.48 -14.09
CA ARG A 179 4.10 0.66 -14.99
C ARG A 179 3.26 1.86 -14.56
N ASN A 180 3.24 2.89 -15.38
CA ASN A 180 2.48 4.10 -15.09
C ASN A 180 1.44 4.41 -16.15
N ARG A 181 0.19 4.69 -15.69
CA ARG A 181 -0.86 5.12 -16.59
C ARG A 181 -0.68 6.56 -17.00
N VAL A 182 -0.70 6.83 -18.29
CA VAL A 182 -0.63 8.18 -18.85
C VAL A 182 -1.98 8.87 -18.64
N SER A 183 -1.98 9.95 -17.87
CA SER A 183 -3.20 10.66 -17.49
C SER A 183 -3.52 11.85 -18.41
N LYS A 184 -2.51 12.41 -19.09
CA LYS A 184 -2.64 13.58 -19.95
C LYS A 184 -1.58 13.58 -21.05
N PRO A 185 -1.76 14.37 -22.14
CA PRO A 185 -0.73 14.51 -23.16
C PRO A 185 0.59 15.05 -22.60
N LEU A 186 1.73 14.69 -23.19
CA LEU A 186 3.06 15.07 -22.72
C LEU A 186 3.22 16.55 -22.42
N LYS A 187 2.60 17.43 -23.23
CA LYS A 187 2.61 18.89 -23.03
C LYS A 187 1.89 19.37 -21.75
N GLY A 188 1.05 18.53 -21.17
CA GLY A 188 0.31 18.82 -19.93
C GLY A 188 1.07 18.52 -18.65
N TYR A 189 2.27 17.94 -18.72
CA TYR A 189 3.11 17.68 -17.55
C TYR A 189 4.04 18.85 -17.27
N THR A 190 4.04 19.31 -16.02
CA THR A 190 4.90 20.42 -15.56
C THR A 190 6.14 19.95 -14.83
N GLN A 191 6.13 18.74 -14.29
CA GLN A 191 7.27 18.14 -13.58
C GLN A 191 7.97 17.13 -14.47
N ASN A 192 9.28 17.00 -14.31
CA ASN A 192 10.11 16.02 -15.03
C ASN A 192 10.32 14.77 -14.17
N THR A 193 9.25 13.99 -13.98
CA THR A 193 9.27 12.71 -13.26
C THR A 193 9.72 11.58 -14.19
N GLN A 194 9.96 10.38 -13.64
CA GLN A 194 10.41 9.20 -14.39
C GLN A 194 9.44 8.81 -15.52
N ASN A 195 8.12 8.83 -15.24
CA ASN A 195 7.11 8.56 -16.27
C ASN A 195 7.11 9.62 -17.39
N VAL A 196 7.42 10.89 -17.08
CA VAL A 196 7.56 11.94 -18.09
C VAL A 196 8.85 11.75 -18.89
N ALA A 197 9.92 11.30 -18.25
CA ALA A 197 11.17 10.93 -18.94
C ALA A 197 10.91 9.76 -19.91
N ALA A 198 10.16 8.74 -19.47
CA ALA A 198 9.77 7.61 -20.32
C ALA A 198 8.90 8.05 -21.51
N LEU A 199 7.94 8.95 -21.31
CA LEU A 199 7.12 9.51 -22.40
C LEU A 199 7.95 10.30 -23.42
N LYS A 200 8.95 11.07 -22.95
CA LYS A 200 9.88 11.79 -23.85
C LYS A 200 10.74 10.82 -24.65
N ARG A 201 11.23 9.75 -23.99
CA ARG A 201 12.04 8.72 -24.63
C ARG A 201 11.23 7.93 -25.66
N ALA A 202 9.99 7.57 -25.34
CA ALA A 202 9.08 6.92 -26.28
C ALA A 202 8.86 7.77 -27.54
N ARG A 203 8.59 9.08 -27.36
CA ARG A 203 8.40 10.01 -28.48
C ARG A 203 9.65 10.13 -29.36
N ASP A 204 10.85 10.12 -28.79
CA ASP A 204 12.10 10.18 -29.56
C ASP A 204 12.35 8.92 -30.40
N GLN A 205 11.65 7.83 -30.08
CA GLN A 205 11.63 6.56 -30.81
C GLN A 205 10.39 6.41 -31.71
N ASP A 206 9.66 7.50 -31.96
CA ASP A 206 8.43 7.52 -32.75
C ASP A 206 7.32 6.60 -32.16
N LEU A 207 7.38 6.33 -30.85
CA LEU A 207 6.34 5.59 -30.13
C LEU A 207 5.31 6.58 -29.58
N ASP A 208 4.08 6.50 -30.10
CA ASP A 208 3.01 7.42 -29.72
C ASP A 208 2.19 6.85 -28.57
N VAL A 209 2.41 7.37 -27.37
CA VAL A 209 1.70 6.95 -26.14
C VAL A 209 0.68 7.99 -25.74
N HIS A 210 -0.61 7.59 -25.75
CA HIS A 210 -1.74 8.47 -25.49
C HIS A 210 -2.27 8.39 -24.05
N PRO A 211 -3.00 9.43 -23.59
CA PRO A 211 -3.73 9.34 -22.32
C PRO A 211 -4.67 8.12 -22.28
N GLY A 212 -4.61 7.40 -21.17
CA GLY A 212 -5.35 6.15 -20.99
C GLY A 212 -4.55 4.88 -21.32
N GLN A 213 -3.37 4.99 -21.94
CA GLN A 213 -2.42 3.89 -22.12
C GLN A 213 -1.47 3.82 -20.93
N ASP A 214 -0.80 2.69 -20.77
CA ASP A 214 0.27 2.51 -19.78
C ASP A 214 1.63 2.71 -20.49
N ILE A 215 2.60 3.25 -19.74
CA ILE A 215 4.01 3.28 -20.15
C ILE A 215 4.82 2.48 -19.14
N GLU A 216 5.73 1.64 -19.68
CA GLU A 216 6.57 0.74 -18.89
C GLU A 216 8.04 1.09 -19.10
N TYR A 217 8.78 1.15 -18.00
CA TYR A 217 10.19 1.53 -18.04
C TYR A 217 10.93 1.01 -16.80
N VAL A 218 12.26 1.02 -16.89
CA VAL A 218 13.19 0.77 -15.78
C VAL A 218 13.98 2.05 -15.53
N VAL A 219 14.21 2.40 -14.27
CA VAL A 219 15.09 3.52 -13.91
C VAL A 219 16.53 3.02 -13.94
N VAL A 220 17.32 3.63 -14.82
CA VAL A 220 18.72 3.23 -15.06
C VAL A 220 19.72 4.17 -14.37
N ASP A 221 19.35 5.44 -14.20
CA ASP A 221 20.17 6.44 -13.51
C ASP A 221 19.30 7.67 -13.16
N ASP A 222 18.84 7.77 -11.92
CA ASP A 222 17.91 8.83 -11.49
C ASP A 222 18.57 10.22 -11.40
N GLU A 223 19.89 10.27 -11.38
CA GLU A 223 20.65 11.54 -11.36
C GLU A 223 20.78 12.18 -12.74
N LYS A 224 20.63 11.40 -13.82
CA LYS A 224 20.69 11.92 -15.18
C LYS A 224 19.52 12.84 -15.52
N SER A 225 19.71 13.70 -16.48
CA SER A 225 18.69 14.62 -16.93
C SER A 225 17.68 13.96 -17.88
N SER A 226 16.38 14.21 -17.63
CA SER A 226 15.29 13.88 -18.55
C SER A 226 15.22 12.39 -18.95
N ARG A 227 15.23 12.10 -20.26
CA ARG A 227 15.01 10.79 -20.88
C ARG A 227 16.13 9.75 -20.65
N GLU A 228 17.30 10.19 -20.24
CA GLU A 228 18.43 9.29 -19.95
C GLU A 228 18.32 8.59 -18.59
N ARG A 229 17.36 9.02 -17.76
CA ARG A 229 17.09 8.44 -16.45
C ARG A 229 16.45 7.06 -16.52
N VAL A 230 15.78 6.76 -17.63
CA VAL A 230 14.97 5.56 -17.79
C VAL A 230 15.27 4.87 -19.11
N ALA A 231 15.06 3.56 -19.17
CA ALA A 231 14.99 2.78 -20.39
C ALA A 231 13.59 2.18 -20.55
N LEU A 232 13.09 2.11 -21.78
CA LEU A 232 11.81 1.45 -22.06
C LEU A 232 11.99 -0.07 -22.09
N THR A 233 10.95 -0.82 -21.79
CA THR A 233 11.02 -2.29 -21.62
C THR A 233 11.42 -3.06 -22.88
N HIS A 234 11.32 -2.47 -24.06
CA HIS A 234 11.77 -3.09 -25.33
C HIS A 234 13.25 -2.78 -25.66
N GLU A 235 13.90 -1.92 -24.88
CA GLU A 235 15.34 -1.62 -25.05
C GLU A 235 16.19 -2.65 -24.30
N GLU A 236 17.42 -2.84 -24.76
CA GLU A 236 18.40 -3.63 -24.02
C GLU A 236 18.89 -2.81 -22.81
N VAL A 237 18.66 -3.33 -21.62
CA VAL A 237 19.03 -2.71 -20.35
C VAL A 237 20.06 -3.60 -19.67
N GLU A 238 21.28 -3.08 -19.48
CA GLU A 238 22.39 -3.82 -18.86
C GLU A 238 22.48 -3.58 -17.34
N SER A 239 21.98 -2.46 -16.88
CA SER A 239 22.05 -2.06 -15.46
C SER A 239 20.86 -1.19 -15.06
N TYR A 240 20.64 -1.10 -13.75
CA TYR A 240 19.59 -0.28 -13.15
C TYR A 240 20.15 0.57 -12.01
N ASP A 241 19.41 1.61 -11.61
CA ASP A 241 19.75 2.44 -10.45
C ASP A 241 19.34 1.75 -9.14
N ALA A 242 20.29 1.05 -8.51
CA ALA A 242 20.06 0.35 -7.26
C ALA A 242 19.63 1.29 -6.13
N SER A 243 20.17 2.52 -6.08
CA SER A 243 19.86 3.51 -5.03
C SER A 243 18.42 4.03 -5.15
N TYR A 244 17.94 4.21 -6.39
CA TYR A 244 16.54 4.54 -6.64
C TYR A 244 15.62 3.45 -6.13
N TYR A 245 15.86 2.20 -6.48
CA TYR A 245 15.01 1.07 -6.05
C TYR A 245 15.15 0.77 -4.55
N GLU A 246 16.31 0.98 -3.94
CA GLU A 246 16.47 0.96 -2.49
C GLU A 246 15.54 1.97 -1.81
N THR A 247 15.46 3.19 -2.35
CA THR A 247 14.55 4.22 -1.82
C THR A 247 13.08 3.76 -1.88
N GLN A 248 12.69 3.05 -2.94
CA GLN A 248 11.34 2.49 -3.06
C GLN A 248 11.12 1.32 -2.09
N LEU A 249 12.10 0.45 -1.89
CA LEU A 249 12.05 -0.63 -0.90
C LEU A 249 11.88 -0.09 0.52
N VAL A 250 12.71 0.89 0.91
CA VAL A 250 12.62 1.53 2.23
C VAL A 250 11.22 2.12 2.45
N ARG A 251 10.65 2.75 1.42
CA ARG A 251 9.29 3.27 1.49
C ARG A 251 8.24 2.17 1.68
N ALA A 252 8.37 1.05 0.98
CA ALA A 252 7.46 -0.07 1.09
C ALA A 252 7.52 -0.70 2.49
N VAL A 253 8.74 -0.92 3.01
CA VAL A 253 8.93 -1.48 4.35
C VAL A 253 8.54 -0.49 5.44
N GLN A 254 8.73 0.81 5.24
CA GLN A 254 8.20 1.84 6.14
C GLN A 254 6.68 1.70 6.32
N SER A 255 5.93 1.37 5.26
CA SER A 255 4.48 1.14 5.40
C SER A 255 4.16 -0.05 6.30
N VAL A 256 5.03 -1.07 6.37
CA VAL A 256 4.90 -2.23 7.27
C VAL A 256 5.28 -1.88 8.70
N LEU A 257 6.35 -1.13 8.91
CA LEU A 257 6.89 -0.80 10.23
C LEU A 257 6.25 0.43 10.90
N ALA A 258 5.61 1.31 10.13
CA ALA A 258 5.00 2.53 10.65
C ALA A 258 3.94 2.28 11.75
N PRO A 259 3.07 1.24 11.70
CA PRO A 259 2.18 0.92 12.81
C PRO A 259 2.89 0.54 14.11
N LEU A 260 4.17 0.15 14.04
CA LEU A 260 5.03 -0.17 15.19
C LEU A 260 5.83 1.05 15.67
N GLY A 261 5.59 2.24 15.11
CA GLY A 261 6.21 3.48 15.49
C GLY A 261 7.52 3.82 14.78
N TRP A 262 7.92 3.02 13.78
CA TRP A 262 9.15 3.29 13.01
C TRP A 262 8.93 4.30 11.90
N ASP A 263 9.81 5.28 11.83
CA ASP A 263 9.84 6.23 10.74
C ASP A 263 10.96 5.90 9.71
N ARG A 264 10.97 6.66 8.62
CA ARG A 264 11.97 6.47 7.57
C ARG A 264 13.41 6.72 8.05
N THR A 265 13.60 7.65 8.96
CA THR A 265 14.91 8.04 9.46
C THR A 265 15.49 6.93 10.33
N GLU A 266 14.67 6.31 11.16
CA GLU A 266 15.05 5.15 11.98
C GLU A 266 15.44 3.97 11.12
N ILE A 267 14.63 3.63 10.11
CA ILE A 267 14.94 2.54 9.15
C ILE A 267 16.26 2.81 8.43
N GLN A 268 16.47 4.03 7.93
CA GLN A 268 17.71 4.39 7.23
C GLN A 268 18.95 4.34 8.14
N ARG A 269 18.80 4.71 9.41
CA ARG A 269 19.89 4.61 10.40
C ARG A 269 20.29 3.15 10.62
N GLU A 270 19.34 2.27 10.85
CA GLU A 270 19.62 0.82 11.04
C GLU A 270 20.30 0.20 9.81
N ILE A 271 19.86 0.57 8.59
CA ILE A 271 20.52 0.13 7.36
C ILE A 271 21.96 0.61 7.30
N ALA A 272 22.23 1.87 7.68
CA ALA A 272 23.58 2.44 7.65
C ALA A 272 24.50 1.76 8.69
N GLU A 273 24.03 1.56 9.91
CA GLU A 273 24.78 0.89 10.99
C GLU A 273 25.16 -0.56 10.61
N THR A 274 24.25 -1.28 9.97
CA THR A 274 24.53 -2.65 9.49
C THR A 274 25.58 -2.64 8.38
N ARG A 275 25.53 -1.70 7.45
CA ARG A 275 26.53 -1.56 6.39
C ARG A 275 27.94 -1.28 6.95
N GLU A 276 28.02 -0.42 7.97
CA GLU A 276 29.30 -0.13 8.64
C GLU A 276 29.86 -1.36 9.35
N THR A 277 29.00 -2.15 10.00
CA THR A 277 29.38 -3.38 10.69
C THR A 277 29.86 -4.46 9.70
N ASP A 278 29.14 -4.65 8.59
CA ASP A 278 29.54 -5.59 7.53
C ASP A 278 30.92 -5.18 6.91
N LEU A 279 31.16 -3.89 6.67
CA LEU A 279 32.44 -3.38 6.16
C LEU A 279 33.59 -3.59 7.17
N ALA A 280 33.34 -3.37 8.46
CA ALA A 280 34.34 -3.56 9.51
C ALA A 280 34.73 -5.05 9.63
N ALA A 281 33.74 -5.95 9.59
CA ALA A 281 33.98 -7.40 9.60
C ALA A 281 34.80 -7.89 8.39
N PHE A 282 34.55 -7.33 7.19
CA PHE A 282 35.34 -7.62 5.97
C PHE A 282 36.79 -7.17 6.11
N THR A 283 37.02 -5.98 6.70
CA THR A 283 38.37 -5.41 6.87
C THR A 283 39.21 -6.17 7.90
N GLU A 284 38.58 -6.81 8.88
CA GLU A 284 39.28 -7.68 9.86
C GLU A 284 39.69 -9.03 9.25
N ILE A 285 38.87 -9.59 8.33
CA ILE A 285 39.20 -10.86 7.65
C ILE A 285 40.38 -10.69 6.68
N GLU A 286 40.54 -9.54 6.02
CA GLU A 286 41.68 -9.29 5.14
C GLU A 286 43.01 -9.01 5.88
N ARG A 287 42.95 -8.74 7.18
CA ARG A 287 44.15 -8.44 8.01
C ARG A 287 44.66 -9.66 8.84
N GLY A 288 43.93 -10.77 8.83
CA GLY A 288 44.30 -12.03 9.53
C GLY A 288 44.81 -13.07 8.56
#